data_a54cdef03b294c609ee7e909cc1b05db
#
_entry.id   a54cdef03b294c609ee7e909cc1b05db
#
_cell.length_a   1.000
_cell.length_b   1.000
_cell.length_c   1.000
_cell.angle_alpha   90.00
_cell.angle_beta   90.00
_cell.angle_gamma   90.00
#
_symmetry.space_group_name_H-M   'P 1'
#
loop_
_entity.id
_entity.type
_entity.pdbx_description
1 polymer ?
#
loop_
_entity_poly.entity_id
_entity_poly.type
_entity_poly.pdbx_seq_one_letter_code
_entity_poly.pdbx_strand_id
1 'polypeptide(L)'
;MKKSLFLLGVAVAALTSCTNNEVMEVAENRAIGFSSFVGNTTKAATEFTGSATSADIYVIGYYGENGGELNQPVFKNELGSTLYYWNEGKDYIFGAYADGKGGKFDGVSFDPTNSKLTFTNYTPSTKDLVAAVSDKVENVTAASQGAVSLSFKHMLAQVGFTFNTQVGQEYTLAISNIQIEKAIKKATGTYTKSGDAIAWDGSATGEGEASYAYTDIADLANGTTNSNSEYNLIIPQAVSGIQVTFTASISGVGIDPAKTRKITVPLPTTSVSKWTAGYKYNYTTTINAEDITDELKPIQFTVEEIPTWEEGGNTDLDVPAIQP
;
A
#
# COMPACT_ATOMS: atom_id res chain seq x y z
N MET A 1 20.83 -83.73 -40.41
CA MET A 1 20.33 -83.02 -39.18
C MET A 1 21.47 -82.24 -38.53
N LYS A 2 21.60 -80.99 -38.84
CA LYS A 2 22.47 -80.04 -38.08
C LYS A 2 21.80 -78.69 -38.11
N LYS A 3 21.35 -78.22 -36.97
CA LYS A 3 20.71 -76.93 -36.77
C LYS A 3 21.80 -75.82 -36.58
N SER A 4 21.86 -74.93 -37.51
CA SER A 4 22.71 -73.70 -37.37
C SER A 4 21.96 -72.65 -36.60
N LEU A 5 22.56 -72.22 -35.52
CA LEU A 5 22.05 -71.16 -34.68
C LEU A 5 22.64 -69.78 -35.14
N PHE A 6 21.80 -68.96 -35.73
CA PHE A 6 22.20 -67.58 -36.06
C PHE A 6 22.11 -66.69 -34.81
N LEU A 7 23.23 -66.21 -34.41
CA LEU A 7 23.33 -65.16 -33.34
C LEU A 7 23.15 -63.77 -33.98
N LEU A 8 22.00 -63.18 -33.77
CA LEU A 8 21.73 -61.83 -34.22
C LEU A 8 22.25 -60.87 -33.18
N GLY A 9 23.37 -60.22 -33.44
CA GLY A 9 23.92 -59.15 -32.60
C GLY A 9 23.07 -57.87 -32.74
N VAL A 10 22.37 -57.49 -31.67
CA VAL A 10 21.71 -56.20 -31.60
C VAL A 10 22.73 -55.16 -31.12
N ALA A 11 23.16 -54.31 -32.04
CA ALA A 11 23.92 -53.14 -31.72
C ALA A 11 22.94 -52.10 -31.10
N VAL A 12 23.01 -51.94 -29.79
CA VAL A 12 22.34 -50.82 -29.09
C VAL A 12 23.14 -49.56 -29.38
N ALA A 13 22.69 -48.75 -30.32
CA ALA A 13 23.15 -47.39 -30.49
C ALA A 13 22.63 -46.62 -29.26
N ALA A 14 23.52 -46.30 -28.31
CA ALA A 14 23.24 -45.36 -27.27
C ALA A 14 23.10 -43.98 -27.94
N LEU A 15 21.85 -43.58 -28.18
CA LEU A 15 21.53 -42.18 -28.40
C LEU A 15 21.74 -41.48 -27.07
N THR A 16 22.89 -40.85 -26.90
CA THR A 16 23.06 -39.81 -25.89
C THR A 16 22.09 -38.70 -26.22
N SER A 17 20.91 -38.76 -25.62
CA SER A 17 20.01 -37.62 -25.55
C SER A 17 20.80 -36.48 -24.92
N CYS A 18 21.18 -35.50 -25.74
CA CYS A 18 21.59 -34.23 -25.23
C CYS A 18 20.46 -33.73 -24.35
N THR A 19 20.76 -33.64 -23.08
CA THR A 19 19.79 -33.30 -22.05
C THR A 19 19.24 -31.91 -22.35
N ASN A 20 17.93 -31.80 -22.52
CA ASN A 20 17.21 -30.53 -22.60
C ASN A 20 17.47 -29.59 -21.41
N ASN A 21 18.15 -30.05 -20.36
CA ASN A 21 18.48 -29.29 -19.18
C ASN A 21 19.46 -28.14 -19.44
N GLU A 22 20.48 -28.32 -20.30
CA GLU A 22 21.40 -27.24 -20.63
C GLU A 22 20.74 -26.10 -21.40
N VAL A 23 19.80 -26.44 -22.29
CA VAL A 23 19.03 -25.43 -23.02
C VAL A 23 18.03 -24.70 -22.11
N MET A 24 17.44 -25.39 -21.14
CA MET A 24 16.55 -24.78 -20.15
C MET A 24 17.32 -23.90 -19.15
N GLU A 25 18.47 -24.35 -18.64
CA GLU A 25 19.31 -23.55 -17.76
C GLU A 25 19.81 -22.27 -18.44
N VAL A 26 20.22 -22.33 -19.70
CA VAL A 26 20.63 -21.16 -20.49
C VAL A 26 19.43 -20.22 -20.74
N ALA A 27 18.22 -20.76 -20.94
CA ALA A 27 17.04 -19.94 -21.12
C ALA A 27 16.60 -19.26 -19.81
N GLU A 28 16.64 -19.99 -18.69
CA GLU A 28 16.32 -19.43 -17.37
C GLU A 28 17.29 -18.32 -16.95
N ASN A 29 18.59 -18.52 -17.19
CA ASN A 29 19.60 -17.51 -16.90
C ASN A 29 19.52 -16.24 -17.78
N ARG A 30 18.80 -16.30 -18.91
CA ARG A 30 18.58 -15.15 -19.79
C ARG A 30 17.24 -14.47 -19.59
N ALA A 31 16.35 -15.04 -18.77
CA ALA A 31 15.08 -14.45 -18.48
C ALA A 31 15.24 -13.21 -17.59
N ILE A 32 14.46 -12.17 -17.88
CA ILE A 32 14.37 -10.97 -17.04
C ILE A 32 13.57 -11.35 -15.80
N GLY A 33 14.22 -11.38 -14.65
CA GLY A 33 13.59 -11.63 -13.35
C GLY A 33 13.63 -10.39 -12.46
N PHE A 34 12.81 -10.39 -11.42
CA PHE A 34 12.73 -9.30 -10.46
C PHE A 34 12.93 -9.83 -9.05
N SER A 35 13.77 -9.14 -8.27
CA SER A 35 13.83 -9.25 -6.83
C SER A 35 13.26 -7.98 -6.23
N SER A 36 12.32 -8.11 -5.31
CA SER A 36 11.62 -6.97 -4.75
C SER A 36 11.79 -6.93 -3.24
N PHE A 37 11.92 -5.71 -2.73
CA PHE A 37 11.91 -5.40 -1.31
C PHE A 37 10.92 -4.26 -1.09
N VAL A 38 10.00 -4.44 -0.14
CA VAL A 38 9.17 -3.36 0.38
C VAL A 38 9.75 -2.95 1.72
N GLY A 39 10.05 -1.67 1.91
CA GLY A 39 10.47 -1.16 3.21
C GLY A 39 9.46 -1.53 4.29
N ASN A 40 9.93 -1.77 5.49
CA ASN A 40 9.25 -2.33 6.68
C ASN A 40 7.75 -1.99 6.78
N THR A 41 6.94 -3.00 7.12
CA THR A 41 5.47 -2.95 7.04
C THR A 41 4.82 -3.33 8.37
N THR A 42 3.72 -2.66 8.74
CA THR A 42 2.84 -3.06 9.84
C THR A 42 1.55 -3.70 9.33
N LYS A 43 1.03 -4.67 10.12
CA LYS A 43 -0.19 -5.41 9.80
C LYS A 43 -1.45 -4.56 9.96
N ALA A 44 -2.07 -4.11 8.86
CA ALA A 44 -3.51 -3.83 8.81
C ALA A 44 -3.95 -3.78 7.35
N ALA A 45 -5.08 -4.43 7.03
CA ALA A 45 -5.62 -4.63 5.69
C ALA A 45 -4.68 -5.42 4.76
N THR A 46 -5.02 -5.65 3.51
CA THR A 46 -4.23 -6.43 2.55
C THR A 46 -2.95 -5.67 2.17
N GLU A 47 -2.05 -5.51 3.15
CA GLU A 47 -0.78 -4.79 3.00
C GLU A 47 0.20 -5.63 2.20
N PHE A 48 0.97 -4.94 1.39
CA PHE A 48 2.08 -5.51 0.66
C PHE A 48 3.26 -5.64 1.63
N THR A 49 3.37 -6.78 2.33
CA THR A 49 4.36 -6.99 3.38
C THR A 49 5.44 -7.98 2.95
N GLY A 50 6.70 -7.65 3.18
CA GLY A 50 7.85 -8.54 2.97
C GLY A 50 8.33 -8.58 1.52
N SER A 51 8.99 -9.67 1.14
CA SER A 51 9.48 -9.87 -0.23
C SER A 51 8.32 -10.20 -1.15
N ALA A 52 8.05 -9.33 -2.13
CA ALA A 52 7.14 -9.63 -3.23
C ALA A 52 7.84 -10.53 -4.24
N THR A 53 7.13 -11.51 -4.78
CA THR A 53 7.59 -12.28 -5.92
C THR A 53 7.23 -11.56 -7.22
N SER A 54 7.88 -11.92 -8.32
CA SER A 54 7.54 -11.38 -9.64
C SER A 54 6.08 -11.65 -10.07
N ALA A 55 5.40 -12.61 -9.43
CA ALA A 55 3.98 -12.90 -9.64
C ALA A 55 3.03 -11.95 -8.87
N ASP A 56 3.55 -11.15 -7.95
CA ASP A 56 2.77 -10.24 -7.12
C ASP A 56 2.77 -8.79 -7.63
N ILE A 57 3.59 -8.46 -8.64
CA ILE A 57 3.80 -7.11 -9.15
C ILE A 57 3.51 -7.00 -10.63
N TYR A 58 3.09 -5.81 -11.07
CA TYR A 58 2.98 -5.43 -12.48
C TYR A 58 4.15 -4.56 -12.88
N VAL A 59 4.64 -4.78 -14.10
CA VAL A 59 5.84 -4.14 -14.63
C VAL A 59 5.54 -3.46 -15.95
N ILE A 60 6.13 -2.27 -16.15
CA ILE A 60 6.23 -1.56 -17.41
C ILE A 60 7.72 -1.36 -17.66
N GLY A 61 8.27 -1.93 -18.73
CA GLY A 61 9.70 -1.91 -19.01
C GLY A 61 10.00 -1.39 -20.40
N TYR A 62 11.12 -0.71 -20.52
CA TYR A 62 11.64 -0.22 -21.79
C TYR A 62 13.12 -0.59 -21.94
N TYR A 63 13.54 -0.75 -23.19
CA TYR A 63 14.93 -0.91 -23.55
C TYR A 63 15.30 -0.05 -24.77
N GLY A 64 16.59 0.10 -25.00
CA GLY A 64 17.16 0.83 -26.15
C GLY A 64 18.60 0.42 -26.43
N GLU A 65 19.21 1.07 -27.39
CA GLU A 65 20.63 0.91 -27.66
C GLU A 65 21.45 1.41 -26.47
N ASN A 66 22.64 0.82 -26.25
CA ASN A 66 23.53 1.25 -25.18
C ASN A 66 23.87 2.76 -25.34
N GLY A 67 23.55 3.55 -24.31
CA GLY A 67 23.67 5.00 -24.30
C GLY A 67 22.62 5.75 -25.12
N GLY A 68 21.64 5.05 -25.72
CA GLY A 68 20.54 5.62 -26.49
C GLY A 68 19.25 5.84 -25.67
N GLU A 69 18.19 6.23 -26.39
CA GLU A 69 16.86 6.38 -25.80
C GLU A 69 16.22 5.03 -25.47
N LEU A 70 15.56 4.95 -24.32
CA LEU A 70 14.80 3.77 -23.86
C LEU A 70 13.35 3.87 -24.35
N ASN A 71 13.11 3.53 -25.61
CA ASN A 71 11.82 3.71 -26.27
C ASN A 71 11.15 2.43 -26.79
N GLN A 72 11.83 1.28 -26.66
CA GLN A 72 11.30 0.00 -27.07
C GLN A 72 10.63 -0.71 -25.87
N PRO A 73 9.32 -0.98 -25.89
CA PRO A 73 8.65 -1.64 -24.76
C PRO A 73 9.04 -3.11 -24.65
N VAL A 74 9.31 -3.58 -23.44
CA VAL A 74 9.54 -5.00 -23.12
C VAL A 74 8.44 -5.55 -22.24
N PHE A 75 8.04 -4.84 -21.18
CA PHE A 75 6.84 -5.13 -20.39
C PHE A 75 5.79 -4.05 -20.60
N LYS A 76 4.52 -4.43 -20.75
CA LYS A 76 3.41 -3.50 -21.08
C LYS A 76 2.30 -3.56 -20.02
N ASN A 77 2.62 -3.24 -18.76
CA ASN A 77 1.72 -3.42 -17.64
C ASN A 77 1.29 -4.88 -17.45
N GLU A 78 2.27 -5.75 -17.33
CA GLU A 78 2.14 -7.20 -17.23
C GLU A 78 2.74 -7.70 -15.92
N LEU A 79 2.35 -8.88 -15.47
CA LEU A 79 2.97 -9.51 -14.29
C LEU A 79 4.49 -9.63 -14.49
N GLY A 80 5.24 -9.36 -13.45
CA GLY A 80 6.70 -9.50 -13.47
C GLY A 80 7.17 -10.93 -13.71
N SER A 81 6.28 -11.91 -13.57
CA SER A 81 6.50 -13.32 -13.93
C SER A 81 6.33 -13.62 -15.42
N THR A 82 5.87 -12.65 -16.23
CA THR A 82 5.79 -12.79 -17.69
C THR A 82 7.20 -12.98 -18.25
N LEU A 83 7.36 -13.97 -19.11
CA LEU A 83 8.66 -14.39 -19.58
C LEU A 83 9.16 -13.49 -20.72
N TYR A 84 10.17 -12.69 -20.44
CA TYR A 84 10.97 -11.93 -21.41
C TYR A 84 12.43 -12.19 -21.18
N TYR A 85 13.23 -11.99 -22.24
CA TYR A 85 14.66 -12.29 -22.22
C TYR A 85 15.50 -11.04 -22.43
N TRP A 86 16.67 -11.01 -21.81
CA TRP A 86 17.67 -9.98 -22.04
C TRP A 86 18.20 -10.01 -23.47
N ASN A 87 18.34 -8.83 -24.07
CA ASN A 87 19.11 -8.62 -25.29
C ASN A 87 20.46 -7.99 -24.92
N GLU A 88 21.54 -8.66 -25.28
CA GLU A 88 22.90 -8.15 -25.02
C GLU A 88 23.17 -6.83 -25.76
N GLY A 89 23.99 -5.97 -25.16
CA GLY A 89 24.35 -4.67 -25.72
C GLY A 89 23.24 -3.62 -25.63
N LYS A 90 22.16 -3.88 -24.90
CA LYS A 90 21.05 -2.94 -24.69
C LYS A 90 21.02 -2.41 -23.27
N ASP A 91 20.42 -1.24 -23.13
CA ASP A 91 20.07 -0.63 -21.85
C ASP A 91 18.62 -0.90 -21.52
N TYR A 92 18.29 -1.03 -20.23
CA TYR A 92 16.93 -1.29 -19.74
C TYR A 92 16.58 -0.43 -18.55
N ILE A 93 15.27 -0.14 -18.40
CA ILE A 93 14.69 0.44 -17.18
C ILE A 93 13.28 -0.11 -16.97
N PHE A 94 12.90 -0.28 -15.69
CA PHE A 94 11.62 -0.86 -15.32
C PHE A 94 10.93 0.00 -14.27
N GLY A 95 9.65 0.33 -14.49
CA GLY A 95 8.72 0.77 -13.49
C GLY A 95 7.85 -0.40 -13.05
N ALA A 96 7.64 -0.54 -11.75
CA ALA A 96 6.83 -1.62 -11.20
C ALA A 96 5.89 -1.10 -10.12
N TYR A 97 4.74 -1.76 -9.95
CA TYR A 97 3.76 -1.43 -8.92
C TYR A 97 2.93 -2.65 -8.54
N ALA A 98 2.20 -2.52 -7.42
CA ALA A 98 1.08 -3.39 -7.09
C ALA A 98 -0.01 -2.58 -6.39
N ASP A 99 -1.28 -2.87 -6.69
CA ASP A 99 -2.47 -2.35 -6.00
C ASP A 99 -3.03 -3.47 -5.12
N GLY A 100 -2.43 -3.64 -3.94
CA GLY A 100 -2.47 -4.88 -3.18
C GLY A 100 -1.70 -6.00 -3.87
N LYS A 101 -1.48 -7.11 -3.17
CA LYS A 101 -0.72 -8.24 -3.69
C LYS A 101 -1.36 -8.80 -4.97
N GLY A 102 -0.65 -8.73 -6.09
CA GLY A 102 -1.14 -9.18 -7.40
C GLY A 102 -2.25 -8.32 -8.01
N GLY A 103 -2.53 -7.14 -7.47
CA GLY A 103 -3.54 -6.23 -8.00
C GLY A 103 -3.03 -5.42 -9.19
N LYS A 104 -3.82 -5.40 -10.28
CA LYS A 104 -3.57 -4.61 -11.49
C LYS A 104 -4.35 -3.30 -11.46
N PHE A 105 -3.69 -2.22 -11.92
CA PHE A 105 -4.32 -0.94 -12.19
C PHE A 105 -4.06 -0.53 -13.64
N ASP A 106 -5.12 -0.32 -14.42
CA ASP A 106 -4.99 -0.02 -15.85
C ASP A 106 -4.63 1.45 -16.15
N GLY A 107 -4.88 2.36 -15.21
CA GLY A 107 -4.60 3.78 -15.34
C GLY A 107 -3.14 4.17 -15.10
N VAL A 108 -2.18 3.22 -15.23
CA VAL A 108 -0.77 3.47 -15.00
C VAL A 108 -0.01 3.70 -16.29
N SER A 109 0.97 4.61 -16.26
CA SER A 109 1.96 4.81 -17.32
C SER A 109 3.35 5.00 -16.72
N PHE A 110 4.38 4.69 -17.50
CA PHE A 110 5.78 4.84 -17.12
C PHE A 110 6.54 5.70 -18.14
N ASP A 111 7.19 6.72 -17.65
CA ASP A 111 8.11 7.57 -18.42
C ASP A 111 9.55 7.12 -18.12
N PRO A 112 10.20 6.41 -19.05
CA PRO A 112 11.55 5.89 -18.84
C PRO A 112 12.63 7.00 -18.79
N THR A 113 12.39 8.14 -19.45
CA THR A 113 13.32 9.27 -19.47
C THR A 113 13.42 9.95 -18.11
N ASN A 114 12.28 10.18 -17.48
CA ASN A 114 12.19 10.81 -16.17
C ASN A 114 12.14 9.80 -15.00
N SER A 115 12.22 8.49 -15.30
CA SER A 115 12.11 7.41 -14.31
C SER A 115 10.88 7.58 -13.42
N LYS A 116 9.71 7.82 -14.05
CA LYS A 116 8.48 8.24 -13.38
C LYS A 116 7.30 7.35 -13.74
N LEU A 117 6.65 6.79 -12.72
CA LEU A 117 5.33 6.17 -12.81
C LEU A 117 4.23 7.21 -12.56
N THR A 118 3.13 7.11 -13.31
CA THR A 118 1.94 7.95 -13.16
C THR A 118 0.70 7.07 -13.06
N PHE A 119 -0.11 7.30 -12.02
CA PHE A 119 -1.38 6.62 -11.73
C PHE A 119 -2.53 7.59 -11.95
N THR A 120 -3.19 7.53 -13.11
CA THR A 120 -4.21 8.49 -13.52
C THR A 120 -5.58 8.12 -12.93
N ASN A 121 -6.26 9.08 -12.29
CA ASN A 121 -7.60 8.87 -11.72
C ASN A 121 -7.67 7.75 -10.67
N TYR A 122 -6.63 7.56 -9.87
CA TYR A 122 -6.60 6.57 -8.80
C TYR A 122 -7.56 6.94 -7.66
N THR A 123 -8.27 5.95 -7.16
CA THR A 123 -9.12 6.05 -5.96
C THR A 123 -8.67 4.97 -4.97
N PRO A 124 -8.22 5.32 -3.76
CA PRO A 124 -7.85 4.35 -2.74
C PRO A 124 -8.98 3.37 -2.43
N SER A 125 -8.60 2.13 -2.15
CA SER A 125 -9.47 1.07 -1.68
C SER A 125 -8.92 0.52 -0.35
N THR A 126 -9.29 -0.69 0.01
CA THR A 126 -8.67 -1.41 1.12
C THR A 126 -7.32 -2.03 0.76
N LYS A 127 -6.83 -1.78 -0.46
CA LYS A 127 -5.58 -2.32 -0.99
C LYS A 127 -4.52 -1.24 -1.00
N ASP A 128 -3.32 -1.62 -0.57
CA ASP A 128 -2.18 -0.73 -0.56
C ASP A 128 -1.57 -0.61 -1.96
N LEU A 129 -1.34 0.63 -2.39
CA LEU A 129 -0.63 0.93 -3.63
C LEU A 129 0.85 1.16 -3.34
N VAL A 130 1.70 0.31 -3.92
CA VAL A 130 3.15 0.45 -3.85
C VAL A 130 3.75 0.62 -5.24
N ALA A 131 4.83 1.40 -5.34
CA ALA A 131 5.52 1.69 -6.60
C ALA A 131 7.04 1.64 -6.45
N ALA A 132 7.72 1.23 -7.50
CA ALA A 132 9.18 1.22 -7.60
C ALA A 132 9.62 1.52 -9.03
N VAL A 133 10.82 2.09 -9.17
CA VAL A 133 11.52 2.18 -10.46
C VAL A 133 12.93 1.63 -10.26
N SER A 134 13.38 0.74 -11.15
CA SER A 134 14.71 0.15 -11.10
C SER A 134 15.82 1.20 -11.33
N ASP A 135 17.05 0.84 -11.01
CA ASP A 135 18.18 1.48 -11.65
C ASP A 135 18.20 1.13 -13.13
N LYS A 136 18.81 1.97 -13.94
CA LYS A 136 19.06 1.67 -15.34
C LYS A 136 20.07 0.50 -15.39
N VAL A 137 19.73 -0.54 -16.12
CA VAL A 137 20.65 -1.65 -16.42
C VAL A 137 21.34 -1.30 -17.73
N GLU A 138 22.61 -0.95 -17.66
CA GLU A 138 23.36 -0.47 -18.82
C GLU A 138 24.15 -1.60 -19.48
N ASN A 139 24.20 -1.58 -20.81
CA ASN A 139 25.01 -2.46 -21.62
C ASN A 139 24.95 -3.93 -21.16
N VAL A 140 23.76 -4.52 -21.21
CA VAL A 140 23.52 -5.89 -20.73
C VAL A 140 24.52 -6.87 -21.36
N THR A 141 25.23 -7.60 -20.51
CA THR A 141 26.14 -8.70 -20.88
C THR A 141 25.68 -10.00 -20.26
N ALA A 142 26.23 -11.13 -20.64
CA ALA A 142 25.92 -12.42 -20.01
C ALA A 142 26.12 -12.40 -18.48
N ALA A 143 27.08 -11.61 -17.98
CA ALA A 143 27.35 -11.49 -16.53
C ALA A 143 26.36 -10.58 -15.80
N SER A 144 25.67 -9.65 -16.50
CA SER A 144 24.69 -8.72 -15.91
C SER A 144 23.23 -9.19 -16.02
N GLN A 145 22.98 -10.40 -16.50
CA GLN A 145 21.63 -10.99 -16.66
C GLN A 145 21.10 -11.55 -15.34
N GLY A 146 21.16 -10.75 -14.28
CA GLY A 146 20.60 -11.09 -12.97
C GLY A 146 19.19 -10.56 -12.77
N ALA A 147 18.60 -10.83 -11.60
CA ALA A 147 17.33 -10.26 -11.21
C ALA A 147 17.44 -8.74 -11.00
N VAL A 148 16.48 -7.99 -11.56
CA VAL A 148 16.36 -6.54 -11.37
C VAL A 148 15.89 -6.25 -9.96
N SER A 149 16.63 -5.44 -9.21
CA SER A 149 16.25 -5.04 -7.86
C SER A 149 15.22 -3.91 -7.89
N LEU A 150 14.13 -4.08 -7.14
CA LEU A 150 13.04 -3.11 -7.02
C LEU A 150 12.80 -2.78 -5.54
N SER A 151 13.02 -1.52 -5.17
CA SER A 151 12.73 -0.99 -3.83
C SER A 151 11.39 -0.27 -3.85
N PHE A 152 10.34 -0.93 -3.34
CA PHE A 152 8.99 -0.38 -3.35
C PHE A 152 8.77 0.66 -2.25
N LYS A 153 7.98 1.67 -2.57
CA LYS A 153 7.49 2.71 -1.66
C LYS A 153 5.97 2.68 -1.61
N HIS A 154 5.41 2.87 -0.42
CA HIS A 154 3.98 3.07 -0.24
C HIS A 154 3.57 4.41 -0.85
N MET A 155 2.53 4.40 -1.67
CA MET A 155 2.02 5.60 -2.35
C MET A 155 0.94 6.33 -1.54
N LEU A 156 0.37 5.67 -0.53
CA LEU A 156 -0.75 6.16 0.27
C LEU A 156 -0.32 6.45 1.71
N ALA A 157 -1.17 7.16 2.46
CA ALA A 157 -1.10 7.30 3.91
C ALA A 157 -2.16 6.42 4.57
N GLN A 158 -1.99 6.10 5.85
CA GLN A 158 -3.02 5.47 6.69
C GLN A 158 -3.57 6.47 7.70
N VAL A 159 -4.91 6.57 7.81
CA VAL A 159 -5.55 7.43 8.80
C VAL A 159 -6.60 6.63 9.57
N GLY A 160 -6.58 6.73 10.88
CA GLY A 160 -7.51 6.08 11.80
C GLY A 160 -7.96 7.01 12.92
N PHE A 161 -8.97 6.56 13.68
CA PHE A 161 -9.56 7.30 14.79
C PHE A 161 -9.62 6.42 16.04
N THR A 162 -9.35 7.04 17.19
CA THR A 162 -9.51 6.45 18.52
C THR A 162 -10.47 7.32 19.33
N PHE A 163 -11.50 6.70 19.88
CA PHE A 163 -12.45 7.35 20.76
C PHE A 163 -12.32 6.78 22.18
N ASN A 164 -11.99 7.64 23.12
CA ASN A 164 -12.02 7.35 24.54
C ASN A 164 -13.36 7.82 25.12
N THR A 165 -13.87 7.14 26.13
CA THR A 165 -15.11 7.55 26.79
C THR A 165 -14.93 7.79 28.28
N GLN A 166 -15.57 8.85 28.78
CA GLN A 166 -15.70 9.18 30.21
C GLN A 166 -17.16 9.53 30.54
N VAL A 167 -18.11 8.72 30.03
CA VAL A 167 -19.55 9.01 30.15
C VAL A 167 -20.18 8.62 31.48
N GLY A 168 -19.50 7.93 32.39
CA GLY A 168 -20.03 7.37 33.62
C GLY A 168 -20.37 5.87 33.47
N GLN A 169 -20.37 5.14 34.60
CA GLN A 169 -20.54 3.67 34.57
C GLN A 169 -21.96 3.21 34.21
N GLU A 170 -22.95 4.08 34.43
CA GLU A 170 -24.34 3.83 34.11
C GLU A 170 -24.74 4.10 32.67
N TYR A 171 -23.79 4.59 31.86
CA TYR A 171 -24.01 4.97 30.48
C TYR A 171 -23.13 4.16 29.51
N THR A 172 -23.65 4.03 28.30
CA THR A 172 -22.91 3.52 27.15
C THR A 172 -22.88 4.55 26.04
N LEU A 173 -21.76 4.61 25.32
CA LEU A 173 -21.55 5.49 24.19
C LEU A 173 -21.45 4.66 22.92
N ALA A 174 -22.13 5.09 21.87
CA ALA A 174 -21.94 4.56 20.53
C ALA A 174 -21.51 5.68 19.59
N ILE A 175 -20.54 5.40 18.73
CA ILE A 175 -20.07 6.30 17.68
C ILE A 175 -20.38 5.68 16.33
N SER A 176 -21.12 6.40 15.50
CA SER A 176 -21.55 5.92 14.20
C SER A 176 -21.36 6.98 13.11
N ASN A 177 -21.48 6.56 11.85
CA ASN A 177 -21.33 7.44 10.69
C ASN A 177 -20.00 8.24 10.70
N ILE A 178 -18.91 7.59 11.11
CA ILE A 178 -17.59 8.23 11.16
C ILE A 178 -17.10 8.40 9.73
N GLN A 179 -16.82 9.65 9.34
CA GLN A 179 -16.35 9.94 7.99
C GLN A 179 -15.43 11.16 7.94
N ILE A 180 -14.47 11.13 7.05
CA ILE A 180 -13.67 12.29 6.65
C ILE A 180 -14.41 12.99 5.51
N GLU A 181 -14.50 14.31 5.59
CA GLU A 181 -15.06 15.20 4.57
C GLU A 181 -14.02 16.19 4.06
N LYS A 182 -14.23 16.73 2.86
CA LYS A 182 -13.36 17.75 2.23
C LYS A 182 -11.93 17.28 1.96
N ALA A 183 -11.72 15.97 1.87
CA ALA A 183 -10.43 15.38 1.48
C ALA A 183 -10.43 14.97 0.00
N ILE A 184 -9.24 14.84 -0.56
CA ILE A 184 -9.06 14.31 -1.91
C ILE A 184 -9.32 12.80 -1.86
N LYS A 185 -10.32 12.34 -2.63
CA LYS A 185 -10.72 10.93 -2.74
C LYS A 185 -10.23 10.28 -4.02
N LYS A 186 -10.03 11.06 -5.06
CA LYS A 186 -9.59 10.62 -6.38
C LYS A 186 -8.55 11.59 -6.92
N ALA A 187 -7.42 11.09 -7.41
CA ALA A 187 -6.32 11.92 -7.87
C ALA A 187 -5.44 11.22 -8.91
N THR A 188 -4.56 11.99 -9.53
CA THR A 188 -3.43 11.48 -10.28
C THR A 188 -2.21 11.45 -9.37
N GLY A 189 -1.65 10.26 -9.16
CA GLY A 189 -0.45 10.04 -8.35
C GLY A 189 0.78 9.85 -9.22
N THR A 190 1.95 10.30 -8.75
CA THR A 190 3.23 10.06 -9.41
C THR A 190 4.26 9.55 -8.41
N TYR A 191 5.10 8.62 -8.86
CA TYR A 191 6.32 8.24 -8.20
C TYR A 191 7.50 8.49 -9.12
N THR A 192 8.47 9.26 -8.68
CA THR A 192 9.70 9.54 -9.42
C THR A 192 10.89 9.00 -8.63
N LYS A 193 11.72 8.17 -9.26
CA LYS A 193 12.88 7.54 -8.60
C LYS A 193 13.86 8.56 -8.02
N SER A 194 14.08 9.67 -8.74
CA SER A 194 14.94 10.75 -8.23
C SER A 194 14.35 11.32 -6.94
N GLY A 195 15.01 11.08 -5.82
CA GLY A 195 14.62 11.54 -4.50
C GLY A 195 13.42 10.78 -3.91
N ASP A 196 13.03 9.62 -4.46
CA ASP A 196 11.84 8.85 -4.04
C ASP A 196 10.58 9.73 -3.95
N ALA A 197 10.42 10.66 -4.90
CA ALA A 197 9.40 11.69 -4.84
C ALA A 197 8.01 11.15 -5.17
N ILE A 198 7.08 11.31 -4.22
CA ILE A 198 5.67 10.95 -4.38
C ILE A 198 4.84 12.25 -4.37
N ALA A 199 4.00 12.43 -5.38
CA ALA A 199 3.09 13.55 -5.48
C ALA A 199 1.70 13.09 -5.91
N TRP A 200 0.68 13.81 -5.42
CA TRP A 200 -0.72 13.58 -5.76
C TRP A 200 -1.38 14.90 -6.15
N ASP A 201 -2.15 14.87 -7.23
CA ASP A 201 -2.93 16.00 -7.73
C ASP A 201 -4.38 15.59 -7.93
N GLY A 202 -5.29 16.27 -7.24
CA GLY A 202 -6.71 15.97 -7.26
C GLY A 202 -7.53 17.07 -6.56
N SER A 203 -8.85 16.93 -6.62
CA SER A 203 -9.78 17.86 -5.98
C SER A 203 -10.41 17.24 -4.74
N ALA A 204 -10.55 18.03 -3.68
CA ALA A 204 -11.27 17.66 -2.47
C ALA A 204 -12.77 17.46 -2.76
N THR A 205 -13.44 16.61 -1.97
CA THR A 205 -14.90 16.50 -1.97
C THR A 205 -15.57 17.73 -1.37
N GLY A 206 -16.87 17.89 -1.63
CA GLY A 206 -17.69 18.96 -1.06
C GLY A 206 -17.94 18.80 0.44
N GLU A 207 -18.57 19.82 1.02
CA GLU A 207 -19.09 19.75 2.40
C GLU A 207 -20.26 18.78 2.48
N GLY A 208 -20.28 17.94 3.52
CA GLY A 208 -21.30 16.88 3.71
C GLY A 208 -21.12 15.68 2.79
N GLU A 209 -20.11 15.67 1.94
CA GLU A 209 -19.77 14.53 1.09
C GLU A 209 -18.62 13.73 1.71
N ALA A 210 -18.88 12.46 2.05
CA ALA A 210 -17.88 11.57 2.60
C ALA A 210 -16.75 11.29 1.61
N SER A 211 -15.53 11.70 1.95
CA SER A 211 -14.33 11.29 1.22
C SER A 211 -13.97 9.86 1.58
N TYR A 212 -13.94 9.57 2.90
CA TYR A 212 -13.60 8.26 3.46
C TYR A 212 -14.51 7.96 4.64
N ALA A 213 -15.13 6.77 4.65
CA ALA A 213 -16.00 6.30 5.72
C ALA A 213 -15.30 5.22 6.56
N TYR A 214 -15.66 5.13 7.83
CA TYR A 214 -15.12 4.19 8.81
C TYR A 214 -16.23 3.36 9.42
N THR A 215 -15.86 2.20 9.97
CA THR A 215 -16.79 1.32 10.68
C THR A 215 -17.30 1.98 11.97
N ASP A 216 -18.57 1.78 12.29
CA ASP A 216 -19.18 2.24 13.53
C ASP A 216 -18.57 1.54 14.75
N ILE A 217 -18.55 2.23 15.87
CA ILE A 217 -18.11 1.72 17.18
C ILE A 217 -19.31 1.67 18.11
N ALA A 218 -19.73 0.47 18.47
CA ALA A 218 -20.86 0.25 19.38
C ALA A 218 -20.39 -0.01 20.83
N ASP A 219 -21.24 0.34 21.79
CA ASP A 219 -21.17 -0.08 23.19
C ASP A 219 -19.86 0.21 23.93
N LEU A 220 -19.37 1.43 23.79
CA LEU A 220 -18.24 1.93 24.58
C LEU A 220 -18.66 2.12 26.03
N ALA A 221 -18.23 1.23 26.93
CA ALA A 221 -18.38 1.40 28.36
C ALA A 221 -17.44 2.48 28.91
N ASN A 222 -17.77 3.08 30.05
CA ASN A 222 -16.95 4.09 30.70
C ASN A 222 -15.51 3.65 30.93
N GLY A 223 -14.58 4.52 30.65
CA GLY A 223 -13.13 4.28 30.80
C GLY A 223 -12.56 3.32 29.76
N THR A 224 -13.32 2.93 28.74
CA THR A 224 -12.79 2.16 27.63
C THR A 224 -12.17 3.05 26.57
N THR A 225 -11.05 2.62 26.06
CA THR A 225 -10.43 3.11 24.82
C THR A 225 -10.80 2.15 23.73
N ASN A 226 -11.49 2.63 22.70
CA ASN A 226 -11.67 1.84 21.51
C ASN A 226 -11.04 2.57 20.33
N SER A 227 -9.96 1.99 19.86
CA SER A 227 -9.41 2.39 18.57
C SER A 227 -10.26 1.70 17.51
N ASN A 228 -10.74 2.46 16.55
CA ASN A 228 -11.16 1.86 15.30
C ASN A 228 -9.91 1.14 14.77
N SER A 229 -9.92 -0.19 14.81
CA SER A 229 -8.78 -1.01 14.37
C SER A 229 -8.53 -0.93 12.87
N GLU A 230 -9.42 -0.27 12.14
CA GLU A 230 -9.35 -0.13 10.70
C GLU A 230 -8.84 1.26 10.34
N TYR A 231 -7.64 1.31 9.78
CA TYR A 231 -7.10 2.50 9.14
C TYR A 231 -7.52 2.50 7.67
N ASN A 232 -8.06 3.62 7.20
CA ASN A 232 -8.27 3.80 5.78
C ASN A 232 -6.97 4.21 5.09
N LEU A 233 -6.75 3.65 3.90
CA LEU A 233 -5.73 4.10 2.97
C LEU A 233 -6.21 5.36 2.28
N ILE A 234 -5.45 6.42 2.37
CA ILE A 234 -5.85 7.79 1.98
C ILE A 234 -4.80 8.40 1.07
N ILE A 235 -5.24 9.20 0.11
CA ILE A 235 -4.35 10.01 -0.73
C ILE A 235 -3.59 11.01 0.14
N PRO A 236 -2.25 11.01 0.12
CA PRO A 236 -1.42 12.01 0.79
C PRO A 236 -1.77 13.43 0.37
N GLN A 237 -2.09 14.29 1.33
CA GLN A 237 -2.56 15.65 1.08
C GLN A 237 -2.41 16.56 2.30
N ALA A 238 -2.54 17.89 2.10
CA ALA A 238 -2.62 18.84 3.21
C ALA A 238 -3.88 18.57 4.07
N VAL A 239 -3.75 18.68 5.39
CA VAL A 239 -4.84 18.44 6.35
C VAL A 239 -5.72 19.68 6.53
N SER A 240 -5.23 20.85 6.15
CA SER A 240 -5.98 22.10 6.29
C SER A 240 -7.33 22.07 5.58
N GLY A 241 -8.39 22.39 6.30
CA GLY A 241 -9.76 22.40 5.79
C GLY A 241 -10.48 21.03 5.81
N ILE A 242 -9.77 19.96 6.09
CA ILE A 242 -10.36 18.61 6.23
C ILE A 242 -11.11 18.54 7.56
N GLN A 243 -12.28 17.87 7.54
CA GLN A 243 -13.15 17.68 8.70
C GLN A 243 -13.44 16.22 8.92
N VAL A 244 -13.65 15.84 10.18
CA VAL A 244 -14.27 14.56 10.55
C VAL A 244 -15.69 14.83 11.04
N THR A 245 -16.63 14.04 10.55
CA THR A 245 -18.03 14.05 11.01
C THR A 245 -18.38 12.67 11.57
N PHE A 246 -19.07 12.64 12.69
CA PHE A 246 -19.57 11.42 13.30
C PHE A 246 -20.83 11.70 14.13
N THR A 247 -21.56 10.66 14.49
CA THR A 247 -22.72 10.72 15.38
C THR A 247 -22.34 10.03 16.69
N ALA A 248 -22.40 10.75 17.79
CA ALA A 248 -22.26 10.22 19.14
C ALA A 248 -23.66 10.01 19.74
N SER A 249 -23.90 8.82 20.31
CA SER A 249 -25.16 8.46 20.97
C SER A 249 -24.88 7.95 22.37
N ILE A 250 -25.55 8.52 23.38
CA ILE A 250 -25.48 8.08 24.78
C ILE A 250 -26.81 7.47 25.22
N SER A 251 -26.77 6.33 25.89
CA SER A 251 -27.89 5.64 26.49
C SER A 251 -27.54 5.16 27.88
N GLY A 252 -28.53 4.88 28.71
CA GLY A 252 -28.34 4.40 30.09
C GLY A 252 -29.40 4.89 31.04
N VAL A 253 -29.11 4.81 32.35
CA VAL A 253 -30.06 5.16 33.41
C VAL A 253 -30.53 6.60 33.29
N GLY A 254 -31.85 6.78 33.16
CA GLY A 254 -32.48 8.12 33.06
C GLY A 254 -32.32 8.78 31.67
N ILE A 255 -31.78 8.08 30.70
CA ILE A 255 -31.68 8.52 29.29
C ILE A 255 -32.44 7.55 28.41
N ASP A 256 -33.74 7.77 28.24
CA ASP A 256 -34.63 7.01 27.36
C ASP A 256 -35.60 7.99 26.69
N PRO A 257 -35.64 8.15 25.39
CA PRO A 257 -34.76 7.50 24.41
C PRO A 257 -33.29 7.99 24.46
N ALA A 258 -32.37 7.24 23.85
CA ALA A 258 -30.97 7.61 23.70
C ALA A 258 -30.80 9.03 23.11
N LYS A 259 -29.91 9.82 23.69
CA LYS A 259 -29.59 11.13 23.14
C LYS A 259 -28.46 11.02 22.10
N THR A 260 -28.64 11.70 20.99
CA THR A 260 -27.70 11.69 19.88
C THR A 260 -27.28 13.08 19.49
N ARG A 261 -26.02 13.22 19.09
CA ARG A 261 -25.48 14.45 18.55
C ARG A 261 -24.65 14.15 17.30
N LYS A 262 -24.94 14.84 16.19
CA LYS A 262 -24.04 14.88 15.03
C LYS A 262 -22.96 15.93 15.29
N ILE A 263 -21.71 15.53 15.14
CA ILE A 263 -20.54 16.33 15.48
C ILE A 263 -19.66 16.43 14.24
N THR A 264 -19.24 17.66 13.91
CA THR A 264 -18.30 17.94 12.82
C THR A 264 -17.14 18.75 13.39
N VAL A 265 -15.93 18.24 13.25
CA VAL A 265 -14.72 18.83 13.84
C VAL A 265 -13.65 18.98 12.77
N PRO A 266 -13.02 20.16 12.61
CA PRO A 266 -11.85 20.28 11.76
C PRO A 266 -10.69 19.45 12.34
N LEU A 267 -9.93 18.79 11.48
CA LEU A 267 -8.74 18.07 11.93
C LEU A 267 -7.65 19.04 12.37
N PRO A 268 -6.94 18.74 13.47
CA PRO A 268 -5.86 19.61 13.97
C PRO A 268 -4.69 19.63 12.97
N THR A 269 -4.15 20.84 12.74
CA THR A 269 -3.03 21.07 11.81
C THR A 269 -1.73 21.48 12.49
N THR A 270 -1.75 21.64 13.83
CA THR A 270 -0.60 22.13 14.60
C THR A 270 0.54 21.12 14.67
N SER A 271 0.22 19.83 14.85
CA SER A 271 1.21 18.76 14.93
C SER A 271 1.41 18.08 13.57
N VAL A 272 0.34 17.96 12.78
CA VAL A 272 0.34 17.32 11.46
C VAL A 272 -0.31 18.26 10.47
N SER A 273 0.46 18.86 9.58
CA SER A 273 -0.05 19.78 8.55
C SER A 273 -0.41 19.08 7.25
N LYS A 274 0.09 17.84 7.05
CA LYS A 274 -0.12 17.07 5.84
C LYS A 274 0.00 15.56 6.14
N TRP A 275 -0.79 14.74 5.48
CA TRP A 275 -0.59 13.30 5.41
C TRP A 275 0.47 12.98 4.35
N THR A 276 1.46 12.20 4.74
CA THR A 276 2.61 11.81 3.90
C THR A 276 2.48 10.34 3.52
N ALA A 277 2.86 9.99 2.31
CA ALA A 277 2.89 8.61 1.83
C ALA A 277 3.81 7.74 2.72
N GLY A 278 3.37 6.54 3.05
CA GLY A 278 4.10 5.63 3.93
C GLY A 278 4.01 5.95 5.43
N TYR A 279 3.18 6.92 5.83
CA TYR A 279 2.98 7.27 7.24
C TYR A 279 1.57 6.92 7.71
N LYS A 280 1.46 6.66 9.02
CA LYS A 280 0.23 6.33 9.71
C LYS A 280 -0.14 7.44 10.69
N TYR A 281 -1.40 7.85 10.71
CA TYR A 281 -1.92 8.93 11.55
C TYR A 281 -3.10 8.41 12.37
N ASN A 282 -3.03 8.56 13.68
CA ASN A 282 -4.12 8.21 14.59
C ASN A 282 -4.67 9.46 15.27
N TYR A 283 -5.93 9.77 15.02
CA TYR A 283 -6.65 10.89 15.63
C TYR A 283 -7.42 10.41 16.86
N THR A 284 -7.10 10.95 18.02
CA THR A 284 -7.69 10.53 19.30
C THR A 284 -8.52 11.66 19.88
N THR A 285 -9.72 11.33 20.37
CA THR A 285 -10.57 12.22 21.15
C THR A 285 -11.16 11.50 22.36
N THR A 286 -11.57 12.26 23.39
CA THR A 286 -12.29 11.76 24.55
C THR A 286 -13.68 12.38 24.55
N ILE A 287 -14.72 11.55 24.66
CA ILE A 287 -16.12 11.96 24.70
C ILE A 287 -16.66 11.80 26.12
N ASN A 288 -17.22 12.88 26.66
CA ASN A 288 -17.92 12.92 27.95
C ASN A 288 -19.43 12.99 27.70
N ALA A 289 -20.23 12.69 28.71
CA ALA A 289 -21.70 12.80 28.63
C ALA A 289 -22.17 14.20 28.25
N GLU A 290 -21.54 15.22 28.81
CA GLU A 290 -21.84 16.64 28.54
C GLU A 290 -21.58 17.02 27.08
N ASP A 291 -20.59 16.41 26.41
CA ASP A 291 -20.28 16.68 25.01
C ASP A 291 -21.42 16.29 24.07
N ILE A 292 -22.31 15.42 24.52
CA ILE A 292 -23.49 14.98 23.77
C ILE A 292 -24.74 15.75 24.19
N THR A 293 -24.84 16.10 25.47
CA THR A 293 -26.02 16.77 26.03
C THR A 293 -25.96 18.28 25.92
N ASP A 294 -24.75 18.87 25.84
CA ASP A 294 -24.50 20.29 25.63
C ASP A 294 -23.92 20.53 24.23
N GLU A 295 -24.76 21.06 23.33
CA GLU A 295 -24.40 21.30 21.93
C GLU A 295 -23.34 22.40 21.77
N LEU A 296 -23.12 23.22 22.78
CA LEU A 296 -22.16 24.33 22.74
C LEU A 296 -20.72 23.91 23.08
N LYS A 297 -20.56 22.72 23.66
CA LYS A 297 -19.24 22.24 24.09
C LYS A 297 -18.45 21.71 22.89
N PRO A 298 -17.27 22.28 22.57
CA PRO A 298 -16.46 21.83 21.45
C PRO A 298 -15.73 20.52 21.76
N ILE A 299 -15.72 19.61 20.79
CA ILE A 299 -14.90 18.39 20.81
C ILE A 299 -13.61 18.67 20.02
N GLN A 300 -12.50 18.18 20.53
CA GLN A 300 -11.18 18.35 19.91
C GLN A 300 -10.50 17.01 19.73
N PHE A 301 -9.74 16.87 18.65
CA PHE A 301 -8.85 15.73 18.41
C PHE A 301 -7.40 16.12 18.69
N THR A 302 -6.65 15.15 19.19
CA THR A 302 -5.19 15.13 19.12
C THR A 302 -4.77 14.18 18.00
N VAL A 303 -3.58 14.34 17.46
CA VAL A 303 -3.08 13.44 16.41
C VAL A 303 -1.68 13.00 16.75
N GLU A 304 -1.42 11.71 16.56
CA GLU A 304 -0.12 11.09 16.59
C GLU A 304 0.27 10.68 15.18
N GLU A 305 1.46 11.09 14.75
CA GLU A 305 2.10 10.63 13.54
C GLU A 305 3.02 9.46 13.90
N ILE A 306 2.79 8.33 13.28
CA ILE A 306 3.63 7.15 13.43
C ILE A 306 4.53 7.10 12.17
N PRO A 307 5.84 7.44 12.31
CA PRO A 307 6.75 7.44 11.18
C PRO A 307 6.91 6.04 10.65
N THR A 308 6.74 5.91 9.37
CA THR A 308 6.85 4.67 8.60
C THR A 308 5.79 3.62 8.96
N TRP A 309 5.31 2.91 7.95
CA TRP A 309 4.58 1.66 8.13
C TRP A 309 5.59 0.58 8.58
N GLU A 310 6.49 0.93 9.49
CA GLU A 310 7.41 -0.04 10.04
C GLU A 310 6.60 -1.07 10.82
N GLU A 311 6.85 -2.34 10.53
CA GLU A 311 6.63 -3.34 11.55
C GLU A 311 7.52 -2.93 12.73
N GLY A 312 6.93 -2.29 13.72
CA GLY A 312 7.47 -2.37 15.04
C GLY A 312 7.62 -3.84 15.29
N GLY A 313 8.85 -4.35 15.29
CA GLY A 313 9.13 -5.59 15.97
C GLY A 313 8.44 -5.44 17.31
N ASN A 314 7.67 -6.43 17.70
CA ASN A 314 6.85 -6.56 18.90
C ASN A 314 7.49 -5.82 20.10
N THR A 315 7.46 -4.50 20.07
CA THR A 315 7.67 -3.66 21.21
C THR A 315 6.26 -3.46 21.75
N ASP A 316 5.87 -4.30 22.71
CA ASP A 316 4.95 -3.86 23.73
C ASP A 316 5.33 -2.42 24.03
N LEU A 317 4.45 -1.49 23.70
CA LEU A 317 4.54 -0.14 24.21
C LEU A 317 4.39 -0.30 25.72
N ASP A 318 5.52 -0.44 26.42
CA ASP A 318 5.60 -0.17 27.83
C ASP A 318 5.14 1.27 28.00
N VAL A 319 3.86 1.41 28.29
CA VAL A 319 3.31 2.64 28.83
C VAL A 319 4.08 2.82 30.14
N PRO A 320 4.96 3.82 30.28
CA PRO A 320 5.63 4.03 31.55
C PRO A 320 4.54 4.21 32.60
N ALA A 321 4.52 3.31 33.57
CA ALA A 321 3.66 3.42 34.73
C ALA A 321 3.94 4.77 35.36
N ILE A 322 2.94 5.64 35.40
CA ILE A 322 2.99 6.88 36.19
C ILE A 322 3.19 6.41 37.62
N GLN A 323 4.39 6.58 38.14
CA GLN A 323 4.67 6.37 39.57
C GLN A 323 3.98 7.45 40.37
N PRO A 324 3.41 7.10 41.57
CA PRO A 324 2.60 7.96 42.40
C PRO A 324 3.36 9.14 43.00
#